data_24dd838954ffbb2af85cca1fd3d261bc
#
_entry.id   24dd838954ffbb2af85cca1fd3d261bc
#
_cell.length_a   1.000
_cell.length_b   1.000
_cell.length_c   1.000
_cell.angle_alpha   90.00
_cell.angle_beta   90.00
_cell.angle_gamma   90.00
#
_symmetry.space_group_name_H-M   'P 1'
#
loop_
_entity.id
_entity.type
_entity.pdbx_description
1 polymer ?
#
loop_
_entity_poly.entity_id
_entity_poly.type
_entity_poly.pdbx_seq_one_letter_code
_entity_poly.pdbx_strand_id
1 'polypeptide(L)'
;MTDQNMKILTVDDFSTMRRIIRNMLRQLGYTNIVEAEDGAEALSLLQREKVDFVISDWNMPNMSGLDLLKAIRADEHLKPTPFLLVTAEALKENVVEAVKAGVNNYVVKPFTAETLKGKIDAIFKE
;
A
#
# COMPACT_ATOMS: atom_id res chain seq x y z
N MET A 1 -9.69 10.35 -12.64
CA MET A 1 -10.26 9.00 -12.81
C MET A 1 -9.19 7.94 -12.58
N THR A 2 -9.52 6.88 -11.86
CA THR A 2 -8.56 5.83 -11.51
C THR A 2 -8.44 4.83 -12.65
N ASP A 3 -7.19 4.48 -13.02
CA ASP A 3 -6.95 3.49 -14.04
C ASP A 3 -7.04 2.08 -13.44
N GLN A 4 -8.07 1.33 -13.82
CA GLN A 4 -8.30 -0.03 -13.31
C GLN A 4 -7.29 -1.05 -13.83
N ASN A 5 -6.47 -0.68 -14.79
CA ASN A 5 -5.40 -1.53 -15.30
C ASN A 5 -4.07 -1.32 -14.56
N MET A 6 -4.03 -0.37 -13.63
CA MET A 6 -2.80 -0.09 -12.89
C MET A 6 -2.36 -1.33 -12.12
N LYS A 7 -1.05 -1.50 -12.02
CA LYS A 7 -0.47 -2.61 -11.27
C LYS A 7 -0.38 -2.22 -9.80
N ILE A 8 -1.02 -3.00 -8.95
CA ILE A 8 -1.08 -2.75 -7.49
C ILE A 8 -0.27 -3.83 -6.78
N LEU A 9 0.65 -3.40 -5.92
CA LEU A 9 1.41 -4.29 -5.06
C LEU A 9 0.79 -4.27 -3.67
N THR A 10 0.41 -5.44 -3.16
CA THR A 10 -0.06 -5.58 -1.78
C THR A 10 1.02 -6.27 -0.96
N VAL A 11 1.35 -5.69 0.19
CA VAL A 11 2.41 -6.18 1.07
C VAL A 11 1.84 -6.47 2.46
N ASP A 12 1.92 -7.71 2.89
CA ASP A 12 1.43 -8.14 4.20
C ASP A 12 2.03 -9.51 4.49
N ASP A 13 2.46 -9.74 5.72
CA ASP A 13 3.04 -11.03 6.10
C ASP A 13 1.98 -12.13 6.30
N PHE A 14 0.71 -11.78 6.38
CA PHE A 14 -0.39 -12.74 6.46
C PHE A 14 -1.01 -12.99 5.09
N SER A 15 -0.91 -14.23 4.61
CA SER A 15 -1.50 -14.61 3.32
C SER A 15 -3.01 -14.41 3.30
N THR A 16 -3.68 -14.63 4.44
CA THR A 16 -5.13 -14.43 4.56
C THR A 16 -5.48 -12.97 4.32
N MET A 17 -4.73 -12.04 4.90
CA MET A 17 -4.99 -10.62 4.73
C MET A 17 -4.71 -10.16 3.29
N ARG A 18 -3.64 -10.68 2.67
CA ARG A 18 -3.37 -10.39 1.25
C ARG A 18 -4.54 -10.84 0.37
N ARG A 19 -5.09 -12.02 0.64
CA ARG A 19 -6.23 -12.54 -0.11
C ARG A 19 -7.46 -11.66 0.07
N ILE A 20 -7.73 -11.21 1.29
CA ILE A 20 -8.87 -10.33 1.58
C ILE A 20 -8.74 -9.03 0.79
N ILE A 21 -7.59 -8.40 0.83
CA ILE A 21 -7.35 -7.15 0.11
C ILE A 21 -7.44 -7.37 -1.40
N ARG A 22 -6.86 -8.47 -1.90
CA ARG A 22 -6.96 -8.82 -3.32
C ARG A 22 -8.41 -8.96 -3.77
N ASN A 23 -9.23 -9.63 -2.96
CA ASN A 23 -10.65 -9.82 -3.29
C ASN A 23 -11.40 -8.50 -3.29
N MET A 24 -11.09 -7.62 -2.34
CA MET A 24 -11.69 -6.27 -2.31
C MET A 24 -11.32 -5.49 -3.57
N LEU A 25 -10.05 -5.52 -3.95
CA LEU A 25 -9.57 -4.83 -5.15
C LEU A 25 -10.25 -5.36 -6.41
N ARG A 26 -10.41 -6.67 -6.52
CA ARG A 26 -11.11 -7.29 -7.64
C ARG A 26 -12.57 -6.86 -7.70
N GLN A 27 -13.21 -6.79 -6.54
CA GLN A 27 -14.57 -6.29 -6.42
C GLN A 27 -14.70 -4.86 -6.96
N LEU A 28 -13.66 -4.06 -6.78
CA LEU A 28 -13.61 -2.68 -7.24
C LEU A 28 -13.17 -2.53 -8.71
N GLY A 29 -12.85 -3.66 -9.36
CA GLY A 29 -12.48 -3.66 -10.76
C GLY A 29 -10.98 -3.70 -11.04
N TYR A 30 -10.15 -3.80 -10.00
CA TYR A 30 -8.69 -3.88 -10.16
C TYR A 30 -8.27 -5.34 -10.21
N THR A 31 -7.64 -5.75 -11.30
CA THR A 31 -7.26 -7.15 -11.51
C THR A 31 -5.75 -7.36 -11.66
N ASN A 32 -4.98 -6.30 -11.88
CA ASN A 32 -3.54 -6.40 -12.06
C ASN A 32 -2.84 -6.26 -10.70
N ILE A 33 -2.83 -7.34 -9.93
CA ILE A 33 -2.39 -7.32 -8.54
C ILE A 33 -1.20 -8.26 -8.36
N VAL A 34 -0.14 -7.76 -7.73
CA VAL A 34 1.02 -8.56 -7.31
C VAL A 34 1.15 -8.48 -5.79
N GLU A 35 1.80 -9.47 -5.19
CA GLU A 35 1.86 -9.60 -3.74
C GLU A 35 3.29 -9.82 -3.25
N ALA A 36 3.57 -9.32 -2.05
CA ALA A 36 4.84 -9.54 -1.36
C ALA A 36 4.56 -9.84 0.11
N GLU A 37 5.40 -10.66 0.73
CA GLU A 37 5.23 -11.09 2.12
C GLU A 37 5.89 -10.14 3.12
N ASP A 38 6.86 -9.34 2.67
CA ASP A 38 7.58 -8.42 3.54
C ASP A 38 8.15 -7.25 2.72
N GLY A 39 8.76 -6.31 3.43
CA GLY A 39 9.29 -5.11 2.80
C GLY A 39 10.46 -5.37 1.87
N ALA A 40 11.31 -6.36 2.20
CA ALA A 40 12.47 -6.68 1.36
C ALA A 40 12.03 -7.26 0.02
N GLU A 41 11.06 -8.18 0.05
CA GLU A 41 10.50 -8.75 -1.18
C GLU A 41 9.79 -7.66 -1.99
N ALA A 42 9.07 -6.76 -1.32
CA ALA A 42 8.38 -5.65 -1.98
C ALA A 42 9.37 -4.75 -2.71
N LEU A 43 10.48 -4.37 -2.06
CA LEU A 43 11.49 -3.53 -2.69
C LEU A 43 12.14 -4.21 -3.89
N SER A 44 12.44 -5.50 -3.75
CA SER A 44 13.00 -6.28 -4.85
C SER A 44 12.06 -6.28 -6.06
N LEU A 45 10.78 -6.50 -5.80
CA LEU A 45 9.76 -6.51 -6.84
C LEU A 45 9.62 -5.13 -7.49
N LEU A 46 9.61 -4.07 -6.69
CA LEU A 46 9.50 -2.69 -7.20
C LEU A 46 10.68 -2.30 -8.09
N GLN A 47 11.84 -2.88 -7.86
CA GLN A 47 13.03 -2.62 -8.69
C GLN A 47 13.02 -3.40 -10.00
N ARG A 48 12.27 -4.51 -10.05
CA ARG A 48 12.18 -5.36 -11.24
C ARG A 48 10.99 -5.06 -12.12
N GLU A 49 9.90 -4.58 -11.54
CA GLU A 49 8.65 -4.35 -12.25
C GLU A 49 8.13 -2.96 -11.99
N LYS A 50 7.46 -2.39 -12.96
CA LYS A 50 6.79 -1.11 -12.77
C LYS A 50 5.51 -1.35 -11.99
N VAL A 51 5.42 -0.77 -10.80
CA VAL A 51 4.23 -0.82 -9.95
C VAL A 51 3.66 0.58 -9.84
N ASP A 52 2.35 0.70 -9.99
CA ASP A 52 1.68 2.00 -10.01
C ASP A 52 1.14 2.43 -8.65
N PHE A 53 0.98 1.49 -7.71
CA PHE A 53 0.39 1.77 -6.42
C PHE A 53 0.77 0.68 -5.43
N VAL A 54 1.11 1.06 -4.20
CA VAL A 54 1.48 0.13 -3.13
C VAL A 54 0.49 0.23 -1.98
N ILE A 55 -0.02 -0.92 -1.54
CA ILE A 55 -0.84 -1.04 -0.33
C ILE A 55 -0.06 -1.94 0.62
N SER A 56 0.39 -1.40 1.74
CA SER A 56 1.24 -2.14 2.68
C SER A 56 0.73 -2.09 4.10
N ASP A 57 0.77 -3.25 4.76
CA ASP A 57 0.55 -3.31 6.20
C ASP A 57 1.67 -2.55 6.90
N TRP A 58 1.37 -1.97 8.06
CA TRP A 58 2.38 -1.26 8.87
C TRP A 58 3.29 -2.24 9.60
N ASN A 59 2.67 -3.22 10.28
CA ASN A 59 3.41 -4.15 11.14
C ASN A 59 3.82 -5.41 10.37
N MET A 60 5.09 -5.48 10.02
CA MET A 60 5.67 -6.65 9.34
C MET A 60 7.04 -6.94 9.95
N PRO A 61 7.47 -8.21 9.95
CA PRO A 61 8.81 -8.54 10.47
C PRO A 61 9.90 -7.97 9.57
N ASN A 62 11.05 -7.68 10.16
CA ASN A 62 12.27 -7.21 9.50
C ASN A 62 12.19 -5.79 8.97
N MET A 63 11.16 -5.46 8.23
CA MET A 63 10.97 -4.11 7.67
C MET A 63 9.50 -3.74 7.78
N SER A 64 9.18 -2.72 8.56
CA SER A 64 7.80 -2.24 8.72
C SER A 64 7.32 -1.56 7.44
N GLY A 65 6.00 -1.38 7.34
CA GLY A 65 5.43 -0.62 6.23
C GLY A 65 5.96 0.81 6.17
N LEU A 66 6.21 1.41 7.33
CA LEU A 66 6.81 2.75 7.40
C LEU A 66 8.23 2.74 6.84
N ASP A 67 9.03 1.73 7.19
CA ASP A 67 10.39 1.59 6.68
C ASP A 67 10.38 1.38 5.16
N LEU A 68 9.44 0.59 4.67
CA LEU A 68 9.26 0.39 3.22
C LEU A 68 8.93 1.72 2.53
N LEU A 69 8.01 2.49 3.11
CA LEU A 69 7.65 3.81 2.58
C LEU A 69 8.87 4.73 2.52
N LYS A 70 9.67 4.77 3.58
CA LYS A 70 10.88 5.60 3.63
C LYS A 70 11.88 5.18 2.53
N ALA A 71 12.03 3.88 2.33
CA ALA A 71 12.93 3.35 1.30
C ALA A 71 12.45 3.74 -0.10
N ILE A 72 11.15 3.67 -0.34
CA ILE A 72 10.55 4.07 -1.62
C ILE A 72 10.79 5.56 -1.86
N ARG A 73 10.57 6.39 -0.87
CA ARG A 73 10.72 7.85 -1.00
C ARG A 73 12.19 8.27 -1.14
N ALA A 74 13.12 7.45 -0.70
CA ALA A 74 14.56 7.71 -0.84
C ALA A 74 15.14 7.26 -2.18
N ASP A 75 14.37 6.48 -2.95
CA ASP A 75 14.82 5.96 -4.25
C ASP A 75 14.35 6.88 -5.37
N GLU A 76 15.28 7.36 -6.20
CA GLU A 76 14.97 8.33 -7.28
C GLU A 76 13.90 7.81 -8.26
N HIS A 77 13.88 6.50 -8.52
CA HIS A 77 12.93 5.91 -9.46
C HIS A 77 11.59 5.59 -8.82
N LEU A 78 11.59 5.27 -7.52
CA LEU A 78 10.41 4.82 -6.81
C LEU A 78 9.68 5.91 -6.06
N LYS A 79 10.35 7.01 -5.75
CA LYS A 79 9.81 8.02 -4.83
C LYS A 79 8.43 8.60 -5.20
N PRO A 80 8.02 8.69 -6.48
CA PRO A 80 6.67 9.19 -6.78
C PRO A 80 5.56 8.15 -6.65
N THR A 81 5.89 6.89 -6.32
CA THR A 81 4.90 5.82 -6.24
C THR A 81 3.87 6.10 -5.15
N PRO A 82 2.57 6.13 -5.48
CA PRO A 82 1.52 6.28 -4.46
C PRO A 82 1.54 5.13 -3.47
N PHE A 83 1.31 5.44 -2.19
CA PHE A 83 1.43 4.48 -1.10
C PHE A 83 0.27 4.64 -0.11
N LEU A 84 -0.39 3.53 0.20
CA LEU A 84 -1.45 3.46 1.19
C LEU A 84 -0.99 2.54 2.33
N LEU A 85 -0.95 3.07 3.56
CA LEU A 85 -0.61 2.26 4.73
C LEU A 85 -1.87 1.68 5.36
N VAL A 86 -1.81 0.39 5.70
CA VAL A 86 -2.88 -0.32 6.40
C VAL A 86 -2.42 -0.54 7.84
N THR A 87 -3.18 -0.08 8.81
CA THR A 87 -2.79 -0.15 10.21
C THR A 87 -3.91 -0.67 11.10
N ALA A 88 -3.55 -1.32 12.20
CA ALA A 88 -4.53 -1.79 13.17
C ALA A 88 -5.12 -0.65 14.01
N GLU A 89 -4.38 0.44 14.15
CA GLU A 89 -4.87 1.61 14.89
C GLU A 89 -4.21 2.89 14.39
N ALA A 90 -4.98 3.98 14.39
CA ALA A 90 -4.53 5.27 13.90
C ALA A 90 -4.13 6.17 15.09
N LEU A 91 -3.03 5.82 15.76
CA LEU A 91 -2.48 6.65 16.81
C LEU A 91 -1.91 7.92 16.21
N LYS A 92 -2.16 9.05 16.84
CA LYS A 92 -1.78 10.36 16.34
C LYS A 92 -0.28 10.44 15.99
N GLU A 93 0.59 9.96 16.87
CA GLU A 93 2.03 9.98 16.64
C GLU A 93 2.44 9.14 15.43
N ASN A 94 1.75 8.01 15.20
CA ASN A 94 2.02 7.15 14.04
C ASN A 94 1.58 7.82 12.76
N VAL A 95 0.41 8.46 12.78
CA VAL A 95 -0.11 9.18 11.62
C VAL A 95 0.83 10.32 11.23
N VAL A 96 1.32 11.08 12.22
CA VAL A 96 2.26 12.18 11.98
C VAL A 96 3.54 11.64 11.34
N GLU A 97 4.07 10.53 11.84
CA GLU A 97 5.26 9.90 11.30
C GLU A 97 5.08 9.48 9.84
N ALA A 98 3.93 8.86 9.54
CA ALA A 98 3.62 8.42 8.19
C ALA A 98 3.51 9.61 7.23
N VAL A 99 2.86 10.68 7.66
CA VAL A 99 2.72 11.90 6.86
C VAL A 99 4.09 12.50 6.57
N LYS A 100 4.95 12.59 7.58
CA LYS A 100 6.32 13.09 7.41
C LYS A 100 7.13 12.23 6.44
N ALA A 101 6.87 10.92 6.43
CA ALA A 101 7.55 10.00 5.54
C ALA A 101 7.01 10.03 4.10
N GLY A 102 5.92 10.76 3.87
CA GLY A 102 5.38 10.94 2.53
C GLY A 102 4.30 9.95 2.12
N VAL A 103 3.51 9.43 3.09
CA VAL A 103 2.39 8.56 2.78
C VAL A 103 1.28 9.37 2.07
N ASN A 104 0.60 8.71 1.12
CA ASN A 104 -0.53 9.35 0.44
C ASN A 104 -1.82 9.27 1.25
N ASN A 105 -2.02 8.16 1.94
CA ASN A 105 -3.16 7.98 2.83
C ASN A 105 -2.94 6.75 3.70
N TYR A 106 -3.83 6.53 4.66
CA TYR A 106 -3.82 5.33 5.49
C TYR A 106 -5.25 4.83 5.68
N VAL A 107 -5.39 3.54 6.05
CA VAL A 107 -6.68 2.95 6.36
C VAL A 107 -6.54 2.05 7.58
N VAL A 108 -7.55 2.06 8.46
CA VAL A 108 -7.54 1.31 9.72
C VAL A 108 -8.31 0.00 9.57
N LYS A 109 -7.70 -1.10 10.01
CA LYS A 109 -8.35 -2.41 10.02
C LYS A 109 -9.36 -2.52 11.16
N PRO A 110 -10.46 -3.23 10.98
CA PRO A 110 -10.96 -3.79 9.73
C PRO A 110 -11.61 -2.72 8.86
N PHE A 111 -11.59 -2.91 7.56
CA PHE A 111 -12.22 -1.98 6.62
C PHE A 111 -12.97 -2.76 5.54
N THR A 112 -13.86 -2.06 4.84
CA THR A 112 -14.66 -2.64 3.77
C THR A 112 -14.08 -2.27 2.41
N ALA A 113 -14.53 -2.96 1.36
CA ALA A 113 -14.14 -2.61 0.00
C ALA A 113 -14.54 -1.16 -0.32
N GLU A 114 -15.68 -0.72 0.21
CA GLU A 114 -16.15 0.65 0.01
C GLU A 114 -15.23 1.69 0.64
N THR A 115 -14.75 1.43 1.86
CA THR A 115 -13.77 2.29 2.53
C THR A 115 -12.45 2.32 1.73
N LEU A 116 -12.01 1.15 1.28
CA LEU A 116 -10.79 1.05 0.47
C LEU A 116 -10.94 1.86 -0.82
N LYS A 117 -12.08 1.74 -1.48
CA LYS A 117 -12.37 2.53 -2.69
C LYS A 117 -12.24 4.02 -2.42
N GLY A 118 -12.82 4.49 -1.31
CA GLY A 118 -12.74 5.91 -0.95
C GLY A 118 -11.31 6.39 -0.78
N LYS A 119 -10.46 5.56 -0.16
CA LYS A 119 -9.04 5.89 0.03
C LYS A 119 -8.29 5.92 -1.30
N ILE A 120 -8.55 4.95 -2.16
CA ILE A 120 -7.92 4.92 -3.49
C ILE A 120 -8.34 6.15 -4.31
N ASP A 121 -9.63 6.46 -4.32
CA ASP A 121 -10.15 7.62 -5.05
C ASP A 121 -9.52 8.92 -4.55
N ALA A 122 -9.34 9.04 -3.24
CA ALA A 122 -8.72 10.21 -2.63
C ALA A 122 -7.24 10.35 -3.04
N ILE A 123 -6.53 9.24 -3.13
CA ILE A 123 -5.10 9.23 -3.52
C ILE A 123 -4.94 9.64 -4.98
N PHE A 124 -5.81 9.15 -5.86
CA PHE A 124 -5.72 9.39 -7.31
C PHE A 124 -6.64 10.51 -7.79
N LYS A 125 -7.11 11.32 -6.87
CA LYS A 125 -7.96 12.45 -7.20
C LYS A 125 -7.21 13.47 -8.05
N GLU A 126 -7.84 13.89 -9.11
CA GLU A 126 -7.32 14.92 -9.99
C GLU A 126 -7.79 16.31 -9.59
#